data_39fa162f23e926903fe91d470ab2ee4d
#
_entry.id   39fa162f23e926903fe91d470ab2ee4d
#
_cell.length_a   1.000
_cell.length_b   1.000
_cell.length_c   1.000
_cell.angle_alpha   90.00
_cell.angle_beta   90.00
_cell.angle_gamma   90.00
#
_symmetry.space_group_name_H-M   'P 1'
#
loop_
_entity.id
_entity.type
_entity.pdbx_description
1 polymer ?
#
loop_
_entity_poly.entity_id
_entity_poly.type
_entity_poly.pdbx_seq_one_letter_code
_entity_poly.pdbx_strand_id
1 'polypeptide(L)'
;MRFPAFTGIIDDINLNFILERYKNTKGLILDLRENGGGAVTDVFNLLSRFVEERTLLNYSRIRNGIGRNDFSEAKPAYLDPSSEIRYKGKVMMLVDRGSYSASSFTSLATKALPNITLVGDTTGG
;
A
#
# COMPACT_ATOMS: atom_id res chain seq x y z
N MET A 1 12.47 4.93 3.29
CA MET A 1 12.48 3.47 3.14
C MET A 1 12.27 3.13 1.68
N ARG A 2 13.11 2.28 1.09
CA ARG A 2 12.94 1.82 -0.30
C ARG A 2 12.52 0.35 -0.31
N PHE A 3 11.52 0.04 -1.13
CA PHE A 3 11.02 -1.31 -1.36
C PHE A 3 11.20 -1.65 -2.84
N PRO A 4 12.25 -2.38 -3.21
CA PRO A 4 12.50 -2.73 -4.62
C PRO A 4 11.51 -3.78 -5.16
N ALA A 5 10.90 -4.56 -4.28
CA ALA A 5 9.84 -5.53 -4.58
C ALA A 5 9.07 -5.88 -3.30
N PHE A 6 7.89 -6.47 -3.46
CA PHE A 6 7.11 -7.08 -2.40
C PHE A 6 7.34 -8.60 -2.41
N THR A 7 8.32 -9.06 -1.64
CA THR A 7 8.83 -10.43 -1.70
C THR A 7 8.18 -11.39 -0.70
N GLY A 8 7.19 -10.94 0.05
CA GLY A 8 6.51 -11.72 1.08
C GLY A 8 7.24 -11.72 2.44
N ILE A 9 8.18 -10.79 2.65
CA ILE A 9 9.00 -10.72 3.86
C ILE A 9 8.77 -9.45 4.69
N ILE A 10 7.83 -8.61 4.29
CA ILE A 10 7.46 -7.44 5.09
C ILE A 10 6.58 -7.89 6.25
N ASP A 11 7.21 -8.07 7.40
CA ASP A 11 6.60 -8.56 8.63
C ASP A 11 6.61 -7.51 9.75
N ASP A 12 5.95 -7.84 10.85
CA ASP A 12 5.84 -6.96 11.99
C ASP A 12 7.18 -6.67 12.66
N ILE A 13 8.10 -7.63 12.70
CA ILE A 13 9.41 -7.48 13.33
C ILE A 13 10.21 -6.40 12.61
N ASN A 14 10.33 -6.51 11.29
CA ASN A 14 11.07 -5.58 10.46
C ASN A 14 10.42 -4.18 10.47
N LEU A 15 9.10 -4.12 10.35
CA LEU A 15 8.38 -2.84 10.38
C LEU A 15 8.47 -2.17 11.76
N ASN A 16 8.36 -2.91 12.86
CA ASN A 16 8.51 -2.38 14.21
C ASN A 16 9.91 -1.81 14.42
N PHE A 17 10.95 -2.55 14.03
CA PHE A 17 12.34 -2.08 14.15
C PHE A 17 12.55 -0.75 13.42
N ILE A 18 12.04 -0.64 12.19
CA ILE A 18 12.19 0.56 11.37
C ILE A 18 11.36 1.72 11.94
N LEU A 19 10.07 1.47 12.22
CA LEU A 19 9.16 2.53 12.65
C LEU A 19 9.47 3.04 14.05
N GLU A 20 9.96 2.19 14.96
CA GLU A 20 10.44 2.63 16.28
C GLU A 20 11.56 3.66 16.12
N ARG A 21 12.49 3.41 15.21
CA ARG A 21 13.61 4.32 14.93
C ARG A 21 13.19 5.66 14.36
N TYR A 22 12.12 5.67 13.55
CA TYR A 22 11.70 6.86 12.82
C TYR A 22 10.40 7.49 13.31
N LYS A 23 9.80 6.97 14.38
CA LYS A 23 8.48 7.44 14.89
C LYS A 23 8.40 8.94 15.19
N ASN A 24 9.53 9.55 15.56
CA ASN A 24 9.61 10.97 15.91
C ASN A 24 10.11 11.86 14.75
N THR A 25 10.23 11.33 13.54
CA THR A 25 10.62 12.14 12.38
C THR A 25 9.47 13.01 11.90
N LYS A 26 9.80 14.11 11.23
CA LYS A 26 8.80 15.04 10.66
C LYS A 26 8.01 14.44 9.49
N GLY A 27 8.52 13.39 8.88
CA GLY A 27 7.90 12.69 7.77
C GLY A 27 8.71 11.47 7.33
N LEU A 28 8.09 10.57 6.58
CA LEU A 28 8.72 9.41 5.97
C LEU A 28 8.62 9.49 4.45
N ILE A 29 9.62 8.96 3.78
CA ILE A 29 9.58 8.69 2.34
C ILE A 29 9.55 7.19 2.13
N LEU A 30 8.50 6.71 1.43
CA LEU A 30 8.39 5.34 0.92
C LEU A 30 8.73 5.35 -0.56
N ASP A 31 9.81 4.73 -0.96
CA ASP A 31 10.24 4.70 -2.35
C ASP A 31 9.86 3.36 -2.99
N LEU A 32 8.88 3.41 -3.89
CA LEU A 32 8.37 2.29 -4.68
C LEU A 32 8.76 2.42 -6.16
N ARG A 33 9.64 3.32 -6.51
CA ARG A 33 10.10 3.46 -7.90
C ARG A 33 10.79 2.17 -8.33
N GLU A 34 10.47 1.74 -9.55
CA GLU A 34 10.96 0.48 -10.14
C GLU A 34 10.52 -0.79 -9.36
N ASN A 35 9.56 -0.67 -8.43
CA ASN A 35 9.00 -1.82 -7.74
C ASN A 35 7.99 -2.54 -8.63
N GLY A 36 8.37 -3.68 -9.21
CA GLY A 36 7.53 -4.50 -10.08
C GLY A 36 6.35 -5.21 -9.42
N GLY A 37 6.13 -5.00 -8.12
CA GLY A 37 5.04 -5.62 -7.37
C GLY A 37 5.48 -6.84 -6.57
N GLY A 38 4.58 -7.83 -6.42
CA GLY A 38 4.81 -9.06 -5.67
C GLY A 38 3.67 -9.38 -4.70
N ALA A 39 3.98 -9.77 -3.48
CA ALA A 39 3.02 -10.22 -2.48
C ALA A 39 2.11 -9.08 -1.99
N VAL A 40 0.80 -9.22 -2.22
CA VAL A 40 -0.20 -8.25 -1.76
C VAL A 40 -0.27 -8.21 -0.22
N THR A 41 0.07 -9.30 0.46
CA THR A 41 0.17 -9.34 1.93
C THR A 41 1.15 -8.31 2.46
N ASP A 42 2.28 -8.11 1.78
CA ASP A 42 3.26 -7.08 2.16
C ASP A 42 2.67 -5.67 2.08
N VAL A 43 1.80 -5.42 1.09
CA VAL A 43 1.11 -4.14 0.94
C VAL A 43 0.20 -3.87 2.14
N PHE A 44 -0.60 -4.86 2.53
CA PHE A 44 -1.49 -4.72 3.69
C PHE A 44 -0.69 -4.55 4.99
N ASN A 45 0.37 -5.34 5.21
CA ASN A 45 1.24 -5.22 6.37
C ASN A 45 1.87 -3.82 6.45
N LEU A 46 2.40 -3.33 5.33
CA LEU A 46 2.99 -2.00 5.26
C LEU A 46 1.96 -0.89 5.50
N LEU A 47 0.84 -0.89 4.76
CA LEU A 47 -0.15 0.19 4.83
C LEU A 47 -0.92 0.21 6.15
N SER A 48 -1.10 -0.93 6.82
CA SER A 48 -1.74 -1.02 8.15
C SER A 48 -1.04 -0.16 9.21
N ARG A 49 0.23 0.19 8.96
CA ARG A 49 1.03 1.03 9.86
C ARG A 49 0.74 2.53 9.74
N PHE A 50 -0.08 2.91 8.74
CA PHE A 50 -0.38 4.32 8.43
C PHE A 50 -1.86 4.65 8.56
N VAL A 51 -2.71 3.74 9.06
CA VAL A 51 -4.12 3.98 9.32
C VAL A 51 -4.42 3.93 10.82
N GLU A 52 -5.41 4.69 11.26
CA GLU A 52 -5.83 4.73 12.67
C GLU A 52 -7.12 3.94 12.91
N GLU A 53 -7.92 3.76 11.87
CA GLU A 53 -9.19 3.03 11.89
C GLU A 53 -9.36 2.18 10.64
N ARG A 54 -10.31 1.24 10.69
CA ARG A 54 -10.68 0.41 9.54
C ARG A 54 -11.10 1.28 8.37
N THR A 55 -10.33 1.23 7.29
CA THR A 55 -10.45 2.09 6.13
C THR A 55 -10.83 1.29 4.89
N LEU A 56 -11.86 1.72 4.18
CA LEU A 56 -12.21 1.15 2.88
C LEU A 56 -11.20 1.62 1.83
N LEU A 57 -10.48 0.67 1.22
CA LEU A 57 -9.49 0.97 0.19
C LEU A 57 -10.10 1.05 -1.22
N ASN A 58 -10.84 0.03 -1.61
CA ASN A 58 -11.44 -0.08 -2.93
C ASN A 58 -12.58 -1.10 -2.97
N TYR A 59 -13.19 -1.21 -4.14
CA TYR A 59 -14.07 -2.33 -4.49
C TYR A 59 -13.44 -3.13 -5.62
N SER A 60 -13.54 -4.46 -5.54
CA SER A 60 -13.09 -5.37 -6.59
C SER A 60 -14.24 -6.17 -7.17
N ARG A 61 -14.15 -6.46 -8.45
CA ARG A 61 -15.07 -7.36 -9.17
C ARG A 61 -14.24 -8.34 -9.98
N ILE A 62 -14.66 -9.59 -9.98
CA ILE A 62 -13.98 -10.65 -10.73
C ILE A 62 -14.88 -11.04 -11.90
N ARG A 63 -14.29 -11.18 -13.09
CA ARG A 63 -15.03 -11.68 -14.26
C ARG A 63 -15.42 -13.13 -13.99
N ASN A 64 -16.71 -13.43 -14.15
CA ASN A 64 -17.29 -14.76 -13.89
C ASN A 64 -18.03 -15.37 -15.08
N GLY A 65 -17.89 -14.77 -16.28
CA GLY A 65 -18.47 -15.25 -17.52
C GLY A 65 -17.81 -14.64 -18.76
N ILE A 66 -18.30 -15.02 -19.95
CA ILE A 66 -17.76 -14.63 -21.26
C ILE A 66 -18.35 -13.29 -21.79
N GLY A 67 -19.49 -12.88 -21.26
CA GLY A 67 -20.14 -11.64 -21.65
C GLY A 67 -19.35 -10.40 -21.18
N ARG A 68 -19.55 -9.28 -21.85
CA ARG A 68 -18.88 -8.03 -21.57
C ARG A 68 -19.09 -7.55 -20.11
N ASN A 69 -20.27 -7.84 -19.55
CA ASN A 69 -20.69 -7.37 -18.22
C ASN A 69 -20.73 -8.49 -17.18
N ASP A 70 -20.21 -9.66 -17.48
CA ASP A 70 -20.22 -10.82 -16.60
C ASP A 70 -19.15 -10.67 -15.49
N PHE A 71 -19.52 -9.97 -14.45
CA PHE A 71 -18.69 -9.76 -13.27
C PHE A 71 -19.45 -10.17 -12.01
N SER A 72 -18.71 -10.59 -11.01
CA SER A 72 -19.24 -10.80 -9.67
C SER A 72 -19.79 -9.49 -9.10
N GLU A 73 -20.54 -9.60 -8.01
CA GLU A 73 -20.83 -8.43 -7.19
C GLU A 73 -19.54 -7.75 -6.71
N ALA A 74 -19.63 -6.43 -6.53
CA ALA A 74 -18.51 -5.65 -6.03
C ALA A 74 -18.24 -6.01 -4.56
N LYS A 75 -17.02 -6.46 -4.26
CA LYS A 75 -16.58 -6.77 -2.90
C LYS A 75 -15.69 -5.65 -2.37
N PRO A 76 -15.99 -5.08 -1.18
CA PRO A 76 -15.14 -4.09 -0.56
C PRO A 76 -13.85 -4.74 -0.02
N ALA A 77 -12.74 -4.05 -0.19
CA ALA A 77 -11.47 -4.37 0.46
C ALA A 77 -11.19 -3.33 1.53
N TYR A 78 -11.02 -3.80 2.77
CA TYR A 78 -10.72 -2.95 3.92
C TYR A 78 -9.29 -3.16 4.37
N LEU A 79 -8.72 -2.10 4.92
CA LEU A 79 -7.45 -2.11 5.64
C LEU A 79 -7.74 -1.86 7.12
N ASP A 80 -7.39 -2.82 7.96
CA ASP A 80 -7.46 -2.66 9.40
C ASP A 80 -6.13 -2.07 9.91
N PRO A 81 -6.16 -1.21 10.94
CA PRO A 81 -4.94 -0.71 11.55
C PRO A 81 -4.16 -1.84 12.23
N SER A 82 -2.85 -1.80 12.10
CA SER A 82 -1.99 -2.71 12.86
C SER A 82 -2.13 -2.47 14.37
N SER A 83 -2.12 -3.55 15.16
CA SER A 83 -2.00 -3.47 16.61
C SER A 83 -0.60 -3.05 17.07
N GLU A 84 0.37 -3.15 16.18
CA GLU A 84 1.77 -2.84 16.39
C GLU A 84 2.08 -1.35 16.22
N ILE A 85 3.36 -0.99 16.17
CA ILE A 85 3.81 0.39 16.01
C ILE A 85 3.27 0.99 14.71
N ARG A 86 2.58 2.11 14.81
CA ARG A 86 2.04 2.87 13.68
C ARG A 86 2.72 4.23 13.56
N TYR A 87 2.89 4.70 12.34
CA TYR A 87 3.44 6.01 12.06
C TYR A 87 2.32 7.01 11.75
N LYS A 88 2.24 8.08 12.53
CA LYS A 88 1.17 9.09 12.44
C LYS A 88 1.57 10.34 11.67
N GLY A 89 2.86 10.46 11.30
CA GLY A 89 3.37 11.60 10.58
C GLY A 89 3.01 11.58 9.09
N LYS A 90 3.40 12.64 8.39
CA LYS A 90 3.24 12.72 6.93
C LYS A 90 4.12 11.72 6.21
N VAL A 91 3.60 11.11 5.16
CA VAL A 91 4.32 10.15 4.32
C VAL A 91 4.29 10.64 2.88
N MET A 92 5.43 10.62 2.20
CA MET A 92 5.53 10.78 0.76
C MET A 92 5.84 9.42 0.15
N MET A 93 5.04 8.99 -0.81
CA MET A 93 5.26 7.73 -1.54
C MET A 93 5.73 8.07 -2.95
N LEU A 94 6.96 7.67 -3.27
CA LEU A 94 7.54 7.89 -4.59
C LEU A 94 7.17 6.74 -5.51
N VAL A 95 6.65 7.05 -6.68
CA VAL A 95 6.23 6.08 -7.70
C VAL A 95 6.68 6.52 -9.08
N ASP A 96 6.81 5.56 -9.98
CA ASP A 96 7.13 5.77 -11.38
C ASP A 96 6.49 4.69 -12.27
N ARG A 97 6.81 4.66 -13.55
CA ARG A 97 6.29 3.68 -14.51
C ARG A 97 6.77 2.25 -14.24
N GLY A 98 7.87 2.08 -13.51
CA GLY A 98 8.34 0.78 -13.02
C GLY A 98 7.57 0.27 -11.80
N SER A 99 6.78 1.14 -11.14
CA SER A 99 5.86 0.72 -10.08
C SER A 99 4.68 -0.03 -10.69
N TYR A 100 4.62 -1.35 -10.49
CA TYR A 100 3.68 -2.23 -11.21
C TYR A 100 2.95 -3.20 -10.27
N SER A 101 1.79 -3.76 -10.69
CA SER A 101 1.06 -4.81 -9.97
C SER A 101 0.76 -4.41 -8.51
N ALA A 102 1.25 -5.14 -7.51
CA ALA A 102 1.05 -4.82 -6.08
C ALA A 102 1.53 -3.41 -5.71
N SER A 103 2.55 -2.87 -6.38
CA SER A 103 3.00 -1.49 -6.20
C SER A 103 1.99 -0.48 -6.74
N SER A 104 1.37 -0.75 -7.89
CA SER A 104 0.27 0.08 -8.41
C SER A 104 -0.96 0.00 -7.50
N PHE A 105 -1.28 -1.19 -6.98
CA PHE A 105 -2.34 -1.35 -5.98
C PHE A 105 -2.05 -0.55 -4.70
N THR A 106 -0.78 -0.54 -4.23
CA THR A 106 -0.35 0.29 -3.10
C THR A 106 -0.65 1.77 -3.38
N SER A 107 -0.30 2.25 -4.58
CA SER A 107 -0.56 3.64 -4.99
C SER A 107 -2.05 3.95 -5.03
N LEU A 108 -2.88 3.04 -5.53
CA LEU A 108 -4.34 3.20 -5.52
C LEU A 108 -4.88 3.28 -4.08
N ALA A 109 -4.41 2.40 -3.20
CA ALA A 109 -4.85 2.35 -1.81
C ALA A 109 -4.56 3.64 -1.04
N THR A 110 -3.47 4.35 -1.38
CA THR A 110 -3.13 5.63 -0.71
C THR A 110 -4.16 6.72 -0.92
N LYS A 111 -5.04 6.62 -1.92
CA LYS A 111 -6.15 7.57 -2.10
C LYS A 111 -7.11 7.59 -0.91
N ALA A 112 -7.18 6.50 -0.15
CA ALA A 112 -7.96 6.40 1.07
C ALA A 112 -7.17 6.79 2.33
N LEU A 113 -5.89 7.16 2.20
CA LEU A 113 -4.96 7.42 3.31
C LEU A 113 -4.52 8.89 3.29
N PRO A 114 -5.18 9.79 4.04
CA PRO A 114 -4.97 11.24 3.93
C PRO A 114 -3.59 11.71 4.38
N ASN A 115 -2.86 10.90 5.13
CA ASN A 115 -1.50 11.18 5.59
C ASN A 115 -0.42 10.79 4.57
N ILE A 116 -0.78 10.14 3.46
CA ILE A 116 0.14 9.74 2.40
C ILE A 116 -0.08 10.57 1.14
N THR A 117 1.00 11.17 0.64
CA THR A 117 1.01 11.93 -0.62
C THR A 117 1.82 11.17 -1.66
N LEU A 118 1.21 10.89 -2.83
CA LEU A 118 1.92 10.33 -3.98
C LEU A 118 2.76 11.40 -4.67
N VAL A 119 3.99 11.05 -5.02
CA VAL A 119 4.94 11.92 -5.73
C VAL A 119 5.61 11.11 -6.84
N GLY A 120 5.68 11.67 -8.02
CA GLY A 120 6.32 11.02 -9.17
C GLY A 120 5.47 10.99 -10.42
N ASP A 121 5.59 9.92 -11.21
CA ASP A 121 4.86 9.71 -12.47
C ASP A 121 3.73 8.69 -12.27
N THR A 122 2.95 8.43 -13.32
CA THR A 122 1.94 7.35 -13.34
C THR A 122 2.62 5.99 -13.15
N THR A 123 1.95 5.09 -12.43
CA THR A 123 2.39 3.70 -12.30
C THR A 123 2.16 2.93 -13.61
N GLY A 124 2.86 1.81 -13.78
CA GLY A 124 2.82 1.03 -15.03
C GLY A 124 1.60 0.14 -15.20
N GLY A 125 0.78 -0.11 -14.13
CA GLY A 125 -0.43 -0.91 -14.20
C GLY A 125 -0.64 -1.85 -13.02
#